data_c4f43d2911f230fd5b68c99fa3dbf102
#
_entry.id   c4f43d2911f230fd5b68c99fa3dbf102
#
_cell.length_a   1.000
_cell.length_b   1.000
_cell.length_c   1.000
_cell.angle_alpha   90.00
_cell.angle_beta   90.00
_cell.angle_gamma   90.00
#
_symmetry.space_group_name_H-M   'P 1'
#
loop_
_entity.id
_entity.type
_entity.pdbx_description
1 polymer ?
#
loop_
_entity_poly.entity_id
_entity_poly.type
_entity_poly.pdbx_seq_one_letter_code
_entity_poly.pdbx_strand_id
1 'polypeptide(L)'
;MATSADPYRITNKLEPSRLEVVAARLETRGRHALFARSLSDYLDRMDIDSKANVLDLGCGTGVATRAIARRSGFKGSLMGIDLSSHLVEAARRYAVEEKLGDRVQFETGDSHTLAIASGSFDAVVAHTLFSHLDDPAKVLAEMRRVLRPGGVIAIFDGDYASMTFELADEVRSRQMDDAIIASIVTNPRVLRQLPRQLKKAGFAVDTVLPSIITEVGTADFWKSGVESFSKLAPVAGVLTEAQSAAWLEELLAASARGEFFGSCVYYAYIGRPA
;
A
#
# COMPACT_ATOMS: atom_id res chain seq x y z
N MET A 1 -23.29 -3.51 -11.53
CA MET A 1 -21.91 -3.09 -11.30
C MET A 1 -21.17 -4.32 -10.82
N ALA A 2 -20.16 -4.80 -11.53
CA ALA A 2 -19.34 -5.89 -11.05
C ALA A 2 -18.70 -5.44 -9.73
N THR A 3 -18.92 -6.16 -8.65
CA THR A 3 -18.23 -5.93 -7.38
C THR A 3 -16.76 -6.17 -7.65
N SER A 4 -15.95 -5.11 -7.58
CA SER A 4 -14.49 -5.23 -7.64
C SER A 4 -14.06 -6.28 -6.63
N ALA A 5 -13.38 -7.30 -7.10
CA ALA A 5 -12.92 -8.41 -6.27
C ALA A 5 -11.51 -8.16 -5.71
N ASP A 6 -11.12 -6.90 -5.61
CA ASP A 6 -9.87 -6.48 -4.97
C ASP A 6 -9.76 -7.10 -3.56
N PRO A 7 -8.84 -8.05 -3.36
CA PRO A 7 -8.73 -8.78 -2.11
C PRO A 7 -8.26 -7.89 -0.96
N TYR A 8 -7.51 -6.83 -1.24
CA TYR A 8 -7.04 -5.90 -0.20
C TYR A 8 -8.16 -5.01 0.33
N ARG A 9 -9.18 -4.72 -0.50
CA ARG A 9 -10.37 -3.97 -0.10
C ARG A 9 -11.25 -4.73 0.88
N ILE A 10 -11.27 -6.05 0.79
CA ILE A 10 -12.16 -6.94 1.55
C ILE A 10 -11.41 -7.83 2.54
N THR A 11 -10.26 -7.39 3.03
CA THR A 11 -9.41 -8.18 3.96
C THR A 11 -10.16 -8.67 5.19
N ASN A 12 -11.17 -7.95 5.68
CA ASN A 12 -12.03 -8.37 6.78
C ASN A 12 -13.01 -9.50 6.45
N LYS A 13 -13.11 -9.90 5.17
CA LYS A 13 -14.01 -10.97 4.69
C LYS A 13 -13.26 -12.15 4.07
N LEU A 14 -11.94 -12.07 4.00
CA LEU A 14 -11.11 -13.13 3.45
C LEU A 14 -10.92 -14.26 4.46
N GLU A 15 -10.84 -15.48 3.95
CA GLU A 15 -10.45 -16.65 4.73
C GLU A 15 -9.01 -16.51 5.28
N PRO A 16 -8.71 -17.05 6.48
CA PRO A 16 -7.39 -16.94 7.11
C PRO A 16 -6.23 -17.34 6.20
N SER A 17 -6.36 -18.41 5.42
CA SER A 17 -5.33 -18.89 4.50
C SER A 17 -4.95 -17.85 3.42
N ARG A 18 -5.91 -17.03 2.99
CA ARG A 18 -5.67 -15.93 2.03
C ARG A 18 -5.05 -14.72 2.72
N LEU A 19 -5.44 -14.45 3.95
CA LEU A 19 -4.84 -13.38 4.76
C LEU A 19 -3.38 -13.65 5.06
N GLU A 20 -2.97 -14.91 5.24
CA GLU A 20 -1.55 -15.28 5.34
C GLU A 20 -0.78 -14.96 4.05
N VAL A 21 -1.36 -15.18 2.88
CA VAL A 21 -0.75 -14.80 1.59
C VAL A 21 -0.57 -13.28 1.50
N VAL A 22 -1.61 -12.54 1.90
CA VAL A 22 -1.56 -11.06 1.96
C VAL A 22 -0.48 -10.61 2.93
N ALA A 23 -0.46 -11.13 4.16
CA ALA A 23 0.52 -10.77 5.19
C ALA A 23 1.95 -11.06 4.73
N ALA A 24 2.21 -12.24 4.19
CA ALA A 24 3.52 -12.61 3.65
C ALA A 24 3.97 -11.66 2.53
N ARG A 25 3.05 -11.28 1.63
CA ARG A 25 3.34 -10.31 0.55
C ARG A 25 3.68 -8.94 1.10
N LEU A 26 2.92 -8.43 2.09
CA LEU A 26 3.18 -7.13 2.71
C LEU A 26 4.58 -7.09 3.35
N GLU A 27 4.95 -8.13 4.08
CA GLU A 27 6.27 -8.22 4.72
C GLU A 27 7.41 -8.34 3.71
N THR A 28 7.27 -9.21 2.69
CA THR A 28 8.29 -9.38 1.65
C THR A 28 8.51 -8.07 0.89
N ARG A 29 7.41 -7.41 0.48
CA ARG A 29 7.45 -6.11 -0.19
C ARG A 29 8.11 -5.04 0.69
N GLY A 30 7.73 -4.97 1.96
CA GLY A 30 8.24 -3.96 2.89
C GLY A 30 9.73 -4.08 3.20
N ARG A 31 10.29 -5.30 3.10
CA ARG A 31 11.73 -5.55 3.30
C ARG A 31 12.56 -5.30 2.04
N HIS A 32 11.93 -5.26 0.88
CA HIS A 32 12.66 -5.08 -0.37
C HIS A 32 13.28 -3.66 -0.45
N ALA A 33 14.56 -3.58 -0.84
CA ALA A 33 15.34 -2.35 -0.79
C ALA A 33 14.70 -1.17 -1.54
N LEU A 34 14.11 -1.42 -2.72
CA LEU A 34 13.43 -0.37 -3.51
C LEU A 34 12.23 0.20 -2.76
N PHE A 35 11.43 -0.66 -2.13
CA PHE A 35 10.23 -0.25 -1.42
C PHE A 35 10.54 0.42 -0.08
N ALA A 36 11.51 -0.15 0.66
CA ALA A 36 12.01 0.43 1.91
C ALA A 36 12.64 1.82 1.69
N ARG A 37 13.36 2.01 0.57
CA ARG A 37 13.91 3.32 0.19
C ARG A 37 12.79 4.33 -0.06
N SER A 38 11.78 4.00 -0.85
CA SER A 38 10.64 4.91 -1.10
C SER A 38 9.94 5.31 0.19
N LEU A 39 9.78 4.36 1.14
CA LEU A 39 9.24 4.64 2.47
C LEU A 39 10.12 5.63 3.24
N SER A 40 11.44 5.38 3.30
CA SER A 40 12.38 6.30 3.97
C SER A 40 12.36 7.70 3.34
N ASP A 41 12.40 7.79 2.02
CA ASP A 41 12.49 9.05 1.29
C ASP A 41 11.29 9.97 1.59
N TYR A 42 10.05 9.43 1.60
CA TYR A 42 8.90 10.27 1.93
C TYR A 42 8.80 10.60 3.43
N LEU A 43 9.18 9.68 4.31
CA LEU A 43 9.23 9.96 5.75
C LEU A 43 10.24 11.06 6.10
N ASP A 44 11.38 11.12 5.40
CA ASP A 44 12.35 12.19 5.56
C ASP A 44 11.77 13.55 5.13
N ARG A 45 10.95 13.55 4.08
CA ARG A 45 10.32 14.78 3.57
C ARG A 45 9.12 15.26 4.39
N MET A 46 8.49 14.36 5.17
CA MET A 46 7.40 14.77 6.06
C MET A 46 7.86 15.67 7.21
N ASP A 47 9.15 15.62 7.57
CA ASP A 47 9.74 16.37 8.69
C ASP A 47 8.92 16.20 9.98
N ILE A 48 8.69 14.94 10.35
CA ILE A 48 7.89 14.58 11.53
C ILE A 48 8.71 14.87 12.79
N ASP A 49 8.13 15.62 13.74
CA ASP A 49 8.76 15.84 15.04
C ASP A 49 9.07 14.52 15.75
N SER A 50 10.16 14.48 16.45
CA SER A 50 10.64 13.28 17.16
C SER A 50 9.69 12.77 18.25
N LYS A 51 8.76 13.58 18.73
CA LYS A 51 7.74 13.26 19.73
C LYS A 51 6.31 13.23 19.16
N ALA A 52 6.17 13.29 17.85
CA ALA A 52 4.87 13.34 17.18
C ALA A 52 4.01 12.13 17.50
N ASN A 53 2.69 12.36 17.56
CA ASN A 53 1.70 11.29 17.49
C ASN A 53 1.38 11.03 16.01
N VAL A 54 1.64 9.82 15.54
CA VAL A 54 1.48 9.45 14.13
C VAL A 54 0.41 8.38 13.98
N LEU A 55 -0.48 8.57 13.02
CA LEU A 55 -1.48 7.58 12.60
C LEU A 55 -1.08 6.97 11.27
N ASP A 56 -1.11 5.62 11.18
CA ASP A 56 -0.92 4.85 9.96
C ASP A 56 -2.26 4.20 9.57
N LEU A 57 -2.87 4.69 8.50
CA LEU A 57 -4.16 4.21 7.99
C LEU A 57 -3.99 3.10 6.97
N GLY A 58 -4.72 2.00 7.16
CA GLY A 58 -4.54 0.79 6.37
C GLY A 58 -3.18 0.17 6.63
N CYS A 59 -2.80 0.08 7.91
CA CYS A 59 -1.45 -0.30 8.32
C CYS A 59 -1.06 -1.74 7.93
N GLY A 60 -2.03 -2.60 7.58
CA GLY A 60 -1.79 -4.00 7.26
C GLY A 60 -1.05 -4.70 8.39
N THR A 61 0.11 -5.28 8.08
CA THR A 61 1.02 -5.91 9.06
C THR A 61 1.89 -4.90 9.82
N GLY A 62 1.68 -3.58 9.64
CA GLY A 62 2.39 -2.54 10.35
C GLY A 62 3.77 -2.19 9.77
N VAL A 63 4.03 -2.44 8.50
CA VAL A 63 5.34 -2.18 7.86
C VAL A 63 5.76 -0.72 8.01
N ALA A 64 4.89 0.23 7.65
CA ALA A 64 5.20 1.66 7.75
C ALA A 64 5.25 2.11 9.22
N THR A 65 4.31 1.68 10.05
CA THR A 65 4.29 1.96 11.49
C THR A 65 5.60 1.54 12.16
N ARG A 66 6.05 0.29 11.93
CA ARG A 66 7.30 -0.25 12.49
C ARG A 66 8.53 0.45 11.94
N ALA A 67 8.52 0.85 10.66
CA ALA A 67 9.60 1.62 10.06
C ALA A 67 9.75 3.00 10.73
N ILE A 68 8.64 3.71 10.99
CA ILE A 68 8.65 4.99 11.72
C ILE A 68 9.19 4.79 13.14
N ALA A 69 8.74 3.75 13.85
CA ALA A 69 9.18 3.45 15.21
C ALA A 69 10.70 3.22 15.33
N ARG A 70 11.32 2.66 14.28
CA ARG A 70 12.76 2.38 14.21
C ARG A 70 13.61 3.58 13.80
N ARG A 71 13.01 4.70 13.38
CA ARG A 71 13.80 5.89 13.01
C ARG A 71 14.63 6.40 14.19
N SER A 72 15.88 6.70 13.91
CA SER A 72 16.79 7.23 14.94
C SER A 72 16.23 8.51 15.55
N GLY A 73 16.16 8.56 16.87
CA GLY A 73 15.67 9.72 17.61
C GLY A 73 14.14 9.82 17.73
N PHE A 74 13.36 8.98 17.04
CA PHE A 74 11.90 9.00 17.18
C PHE A 74 11.46 8.45 18.55
N LYS A 75 10.72 9.26 19.31
CA LYS A 75 10.24 8.98 20.68
C LYS A 75 8.72 9.17 20.82
N GLY A 76 8.05 9.50 19.72
CA GLY A 76 6.63 9.72 19.66
C GLY A 76 5.80 8.44 19.81
N SER A 77 4.50 8.55 19.70
CA SER A 77 3.57 7.43 19.72
C SER A 77 3.02 7.14 18.31
N LEU A 78 2.74 5.88 18.07
CA LEU A 78 2.28 5.38 16.78
C LEU A 78 1.02 4.56 16.95
N MET A 79 0.01 4.84 16.14
CA MET A 79 -1.21 4.05 16.05
C MET A 79 -1.38 3.58 14.61
N GLY A 80 -1.45 2.25 14.39
CA GLY A 80 -1.82 1.66 13.12
C GLY A 80 -3.27 1.20 13.16
N ILE A 81 -4.05 1.50 12.13
CA ILE A 81 -5.43 1.04 11.97
C ILE A 81 -5.56 0.27 10.67
N ASP A 82 -6.18 -0.91 10.73
CA ASP A 82 -6.51 -1.72 9.56
C ASP A 82 -7.91 -2.33 9.70
N LEU A 83 -8.56 -2.57 8.56
CA LEU A 83 -9.89 -3.18 8.52
C LEU A 83 -9.88 -4.66 8.96
N SER A 84 -8.76 -5.35 8.78
CA SER A 84 -8.57 -6.76 9.09
C SER A 84 -8.01 -6.98 10.48
N SER A 85 -8.79 -7.58 11.37
CA SER A 85 -8.30 -8.00 12.70
C SER A 85 -7.13 -8.98 12.60
N HIS A 86 -7.11 -9.87 11.61
CA HIS A 86 -6.02 -10.81 11.37
C HIS A 86 -4.69 -10.10 11.05
N LEU A 87 -4.73 -9.07 10.18
CA LEU A 87 -3.53 -8.29 9.85
C LEU A 87 -3.07 -7.44 11.05
N VAL A 88 -4.01 -6.90 11.81
CA VAL A 88 -3.72 -6.16 13.07
C VAL A 88 -3.03 -7.07 14.08
N GLU A 89 -3.48 -8.32 14.26
CA GLU A 89 -2.81 -9.28 15.11
C GLU A 89 -1.40 -9.63 14.62
N ALA A 90 -1.23 -9.79 13.31
CA ALA A 90 0.10 -9.97 12.71
C ALA A 90 1.01 -8.76 12.98
N ALA A 91 0.48 -7.53 12.83
CA ALA A 91 1.22 -6.30 13.13
C ALA A 91 1.70 -6.23 14.59
N ARG A 92 0.83 -6.64 15.53
CA ARG A 92 1.18 -6.72 16.96
C ARG A 92 2.30 -7.73 17.21
N ARG A 93 2.21 -8.93 16.62
CA ARG A 93 3.27 -9.95 16.73
C ARG A 93 4.61 -9.43 16.23
N TYR A 94 4.65 -8.85 15.03
CA TYR A 94 5.89 -8.28 14.48
C TYR A 94 6.46 -7.15 15.32
N ALA A 95 5.62 -6.28 15.88
CA ALA A 95 6.08 -5.21 16.76
C ALA A 95 6.72 -5.75 18.06
N VAL A 96 6.17 -6.83 18.61
CA VAL A 96 6.75 -7.53 19.78
C VAL A 96 8.09 -8.18 19.42
N GLU A 97 8.16 -8.91 18.30
CA GLU A 97 9.38 -9.56 17.80
C GLU A 97 10.50 -8.53 17.59
N GLU A 98 10.14 -7.34 17.08
CA GLU A 98 11.07 -6.23 16.84
C GLU A 98 11.33 -5.36 18.09
N LYS A 99 10.76 -5.70 19.23
CA LYS A 99 10.95 -5.02 20.53
C LYS A 99 10.61 -3.51 20.48
N LEU A 100 9.55 -3.15 19.78
CA LEU A 100 9.16 -1.74 19.60
C LEU A 100 8.42 -1.15 20.80
N GLY A 101 8.03 -1.99 21.78
CA GLY A 101 7.44 -1.58 23.04
C GLY A 101 6.07 -0.92 22.91
N ASP A 102 5.67 -0.20 23.98
CA ASP A 102 4.33 0.37 24.12
C ASP A 102 4.08 1.62 23.26
N ARG A 103 5.08 2.10 22.54
CA ARG A 103 4.96 3.26 21.64
C ARG A 103 4.19 2.97 20.36
N VAL A 104 3.96 1.69 20.07
CA VAL A 104 3.30 1.23 18.85
C VAL A 104 2.04 0.48 19.25
N GLN A 105 0.89 0.99 18.81
CA GLN A 105 -0.41 0.38 19.04
C GLN A 105 -1.06 0.05 17.70
N PHE A 106 -1.85 -1.03 17.68
CA PHE A 106 -2.59 -1.43 16.49
C PHE A 106 -4.05 -1.73 16.84
N GLU A 107 -4.97 -1.18 16.06
CA GLU A 107 -6.41 -1.34 16.27
C GLU A 107 -7.12 -1.74 14.97
N THR A 108 -8.18 -2.53 15.12
CA THR A 108 -9.07 -2.84 13.99
C THR A 108 -10.05 -1.71 13.81
N GLY A 109 -10.15 -1.16 12.59
CA GLY A 109 -11.04 -0.05 12.30
C GLY A 109 -11.16 0.26 10.81
N ASP A 110 -12.20 1.01 10.46
CA ASP A 110 -12.45 1.46 9.09
C ASP A 110 -11.92 2.88 8.91
N SER A 111 -11.01 3.06 7.95
CA SER A 111 -10.43 4.37 7.60
C SER A 111 -11.48 5.39 7.11
N HIS A 112 -12.65 4.93 6.66
CA HIS A 112 -13.76 5.80 6.28
C HIS A 112 -14.53 6.40 7.46
N THR A 113 -14.36 5.84 8.67
CA THR A 113 -15.08 6.31 9.88
C THR A 113 -14.26 5.96 11.11
N LEU A 114 -13.39 6.87 11.51
CA LEU A 114 -12.46 6.65 12.61
C LEU A 114 -13.12 6.98 13.97
N ALA A 115 -13.07 6.04 14.90
CA ALA A 115 -13.48 6.25 16.29
C ALA A 115 -12.41 7.05 17.07
N ILE A 116 -11.92 8.13 16.49
CA ILE A 116 -10.82 8.97 16.99
C ILE A 116 -11.30 10.41 17.08
N ALA A 117 -10.93 11.12 18.12
CA ALA A 117 -11.25 12.52 18.29
C ALA A 117 -10.55 13.40 17.23
N SER A 118 -11.17 14.53 16.87
CA SER A 118 -10.55 15.50 15.96
C SER A 118 -9.27 16.08 16.55
N GLY A 119 -8.27 16.35 15.71
CA GLY A 119 -7.02 16.97 16.14
C GLY A 119 -6.18 16.12 17.07
N SER A 120 -6.17 14.79 16.91
CA SER A 120 -5.43 13.86 17.77
C SER A 120 -4.00 13.60 17.33
N PHE A 121 -3.68 13.77 16.03
CA PHE A 121 -2.41 13.39 15.46
C PHE A 121 -1.66 14.56 14.85
N ASP A 122 -0.34 14.51 14.93
CA ASP A 122 0.59 15.46 14.32
C ASP A 122 0.91 15.06 12.87
N ALA A 123 0.84 13.76 12.58
CA ALA A 123 1.05 13.23 11.22
C ALA A 123 0.09 12.06 10.94
N VAL A 124 -0.33 11.94 9.67
CA VAL A 124 -1.12 10.80 9.19
C VAL A 124 -0.46 10.23 7.94
N VAL A 125 -0.19 8.93 7.95
CA VAL A 125 0.39 8.19 6.82
C VAL A 125 -0.66 7.23 6.27
N ALA A 126 -0.72 7.10 4.94
CA ALA A 126 -1.44 6.05 4.24
C ALA A 126 -0.49 5.40 3.23
N HIS A 127 0.01 4.21 3.56
CA HIS A 127 1.01 3.50 2.78
C HIS A 127 0.37 2.35 2.00
N THR A 128 0.13 2.56 0.71
CA THR A 128 -0.54 1.61 -0.21
C THR A 128 -1.98 1.25 0.23
N LEU A 129 -2.78 2.27 0.54
CA LEU A 129 -4.18 2.14 0.92
C LEU A 129 -5.13 2.68 -0.16
N PHE A 130 -4.80 3.82 -0.77
CA PHE A 130 -5.74 4.59 -1.59
C PHE A 130 -6.22 3.87 -2.84
N SER A 131 -5.38 3.02 -3.43
CA SER A 131 -5.74 2.18 -4.57
C SER A 131 -6.84 1.15 -4.26
N HIS A 132 -7.08 0.84 -2.98
CA HIS A 132 -8.05 -0.15 -2.50
C HIS A 132 -9.35 0.46 -1.93
N LEU A 133 -9.43 1.80 -1.78
CA LEU A 133 -10.58 2.47 -1.17
C LEU A 133 -11.79 2.56 -2.10
N ASP A 134 -12.98 2.38 -1.54
CA ASP A 134 -14.25 2.66 -2.24
C ASP A 134 -14.50 4.17 -2.37
N ASP A 135 -14.21 4.91 -1.31
CA ASP A 135 -14.42 6.37 -1.22
C ASP A 135 -13.17 7.07 -0.67
N PRO A 136 -12.16 7.32 -1.52
CA PRO A 136 -10.97 8.06 -1.11
C PRO A 136 -11.27 9.45 -0.55
N ALA A 137 -12.35 10.10 -0.99
CA ALA A 137 -12.70 11.45 -0.51
C ALA A 137 -13.13 11.43 0.96
N LYS A 138 -13.84 10.38 1.38
CA LYS A 138 -14.25 10.21 2.77
C LYS A 138 -13.04 9.95 3.68
N VAL A 139 -12.08 9.16 3.22
CA VAL A 139 -10.83 8.92 3.97
C VAL A 139 -10.01 10.20 4.08
N LEU A 140 -9.90 11.01 3.02
CA LEU A 140 -9.25 12.33 3.08
C LEU A 140 -9.92 13.27 4.08
N ALA A 141 -11.25 13.25 4.18
CA ALA A 141 -11.98 14.03 5.18
C ALA A 141 -11.66 13.57 6.61
N GLU A 142 -11.58 12.26 6.85
CA GLU A 142 -11.18 11.71 8.15
C GLU A 142 -9.72 12.05 8.48
N MET A 143 -8.78 11.92 7.52
CA MET A 143 -7.39 12.36 7.69
C MET A 143 -7.34 13.84 8.10
N ARG A 144 -8.12 14.69 7.43
CA ARG A 144 -8.19 16.13 7.75
C ARG A 144 -8.76 16.39 9.14
N ARG A 145 -9.77 15.62 9.55
CA ARG A 145 -10.44 15.76 10.85
C ARG A 145 -9.53 15.38 12.02
N VAL A 146 -8.82 14.25 11.91
CA VAL A 146 -7.98 13.74 13.00
C VAL A 146 -6.63 14.44 13.11
N LEU A 147 -6.22 15.17 12.07
CA LEU A 147 -4.97 15.89 12.02
C LEU A 147 -5.07 17.22 12.79
N ARG A 148 -4.06 17.51 13.60
CA ARG A 148 -3.90 18.80 14.30
C ARG A 148 -3.64 19.94 13.32
N PRO A 149 -3.94 21.20 13.70
CA PRO A 149 -3.44 22.36 12.96
C PRO A 149 -1.91 22.27 12.80
N GLY A 150 -1.43 22.51 11.59
CA GLY A 150 0.00 22.41 11.26
C GLY A 150 0.54 20.99 11.06
N GLY A 151 -0.29 19.97 11.23
CA GLY A 151 0.11 18.59 11.01
C GLY A 151 0.37 18.27 9.54
N VAL A 152 0.94 17.09 9.26
CA VAL A 152 1.38 16.65 7.93
C VAL A 152 0.74 15.33 7.54
N ILE A 153 0.44 15.17 6.26
CA ILE A 153 0.01 13.88 5.71
C ILE A 153 1.02 13.36 4.70
N ALA A 154 1.11 12.03 4.56
CA ALA A 154 1.72 11.38 3.41
C ALA A 154 0.79 10.28 2.88
N ILE A 155 0.62 10.26 1.56
CA ILE A 155 -0.09 9.20 0.83
C ILE A 155 0.89 8.64 -0.19
N PHE A 156 1.32 7.39 0.03
CA PHE A 156 2.18 6.64 -0.88
C PHE A 156 1.42 5.46 -1.45
N ASP A 157 1.38 5.35 -2.78
CA ASP A 157 0.71 4.23 -3.45
C ASP A 157 1.26 4.02 -4.87
N GLY A 158 0.82 2.93 -5.53
CA GLY A 158 1.09 2.64 -6.93
C GLY A 158 0.10 3.34 -7.86
N ASP A 159 0.61 3.93 -8.94
CA ASP A 159 -0.20 4.23 -10.12
C ASP A 159 -0.35 2.94 -10.93
N TYR A 160 -1.23 2.06 -10.47
CA TYR A 160 -1.39 0.73 -11.05
C TYR A 160 -1.80 0.75 -12.53
N ALA A 161 -2.37 1.85 -13.02
CA ALA A 161 -2.59 2.04 -14.46
C ALA A 161 -1.28 2.22 -15.26
N SER A 162 -0.12 2.22 -14.61
CA SER A 162 1.20 2.18 -15.21
C SER A 162 1.91 0.83 -15.02
N MET A 163 1.28 -0.12 -14.33
CA MET A 163 1.88 -1.43 -14.09
C MET A 163 1.87 -2.26 -15.37
N THR A 164 3.02 -2.84 -15.68
CA THR A 164 3.17 -3.66 -16.88
C THR A 164 4.21 -4.75 -16.70
N PHE A 165 3.97 -5.88 -17.35
CA PHE A 165 4.87 -7.02 -17.44
C PHE A 165 4.98 -7.46 -18.90
N GLU A 166 6.18 -7.74 -19.38
CA GLU A 166 6.39 -8.18 -20.76
C GLU A 166 6.25 -9.69 -20.88
N LEU A 167 5.44 -10.10 -21.85
CA LEU A 167 5.32 -11.48 -22.33
C LEU A 167 5.84 -11.56 -23.76
N ALA A 168 6.03 -12.77 -24.29
CA ALA A 168 6.48 -12.96 -25.66
C ALA A 168 5.47 -12.43 -26.70
N ASP A 169 4.18 -12.45 -26.39
CA ASP A 169 3.10 -11.89 -27.20
C ASP A 169 2.67 -10.52 -26.65
N GLU A 170 2.96 -9.44 -27.37
CA GLU A 170 2.64 -8.05 -27.01
C GLU A 170 1.15 -7.81 -26.77
N VAL A 171 0.27 -8.42 -27.57
CA VAL A 171 -1.20 -8.25 -27.41
C VAL A 171 -1.64 -8.92 -26.12
N ARG A 172 -1.11 -10.10 -25.83
CA ARG A 172 -1.38 -10.84 -24.61
C ARG A 172 -0.78 -10.14 -23.39
N SER A 173 0.42 -9.50 -23.50
CA SER A 173 0.98 -8.67 -22.41
C SER A 173 -0.02 -7.62 -21.95
N ARG A 174 -0.57 -6.83 -22.85
CA ARG A 174 -1.54 -5.77 -22.51
C ARG A 174 -2.83 -6.32 -21.91
N GLN A 175 -3.36 -7.42 -22.49
CA GLN A 175 -4.56 -8.06 -21.96
C GLN A 175 -4.36 -8.60 -20.55
N MET A 176 -3.20 -9.18 -20.26
CA MET A 176 -2.86 -9.69 -18.94
C MET A 176 -2.63 -8.56 -17.93
N ASP A 177 -1.95 -7.47 -18.31
CA ASP A 177 -1.80 -6.29 -17.47
C ASP A 177 -3.16 -5.73 -17.06
N ASP A 178 -4.08 -5.52 -17.99
CA ASP A 178 -5.44 -5.04 -17.72
C ASP A 178 -6.21 -6.00 -16.80
N ALA A 179 -6.12 -7.30 -17.04
CA ALA A 179 -6.80 -8.31 -16.24
C ALA A 179 -6.23 -8.40 -14.82
N ILE A 180 -4.92 -8.38 -14.65
CA ILE A 180 -4.26 -8.39 -13.34
C ILE A 180 -4.59 -7.12 -12.57
N ILE A 181 -4.46 -5.94 -13.19
CA ILE A 181 -4.81 -4.66 -12.55
C ILE A 181 -6.26 -4.68 -12.05
N ALA A 182 -7.21 -5.09 -12.91
CA ALA A 182 -8.63 -5.18 -12.55
C ALA A 182 -8.90 -6.17 -11.41
N SER A 183 -8.01 -7.16 -11.20
CA SER A 183 -8.15 -8.20 -10.19
C SER A 183 -7.60 -7.82 -8.82
N ILE A 184 -6.67 -6.85 -8.74
CA ILE A 184 -5.90 -6.59 -7.52
C ILE A 184 -6.12 -5.21 -6.92
N VAL A 185 -6.71 -4.25 -7.66
CA VAL A 185 -6.96 -2.89 -7.16
C VAL A 185 -8.31 -2.35 -7.60
N THR A 186 -8.93 -1.59 -6.71
CA THR A 186 -10.21 -0.90 -6.94
C THR A 186 -10.04 0.37 -7.77
N ASN A 187 -9.00 1.15 -7.47
CA ASN A 187 -8.74 2.46 -8.08
C ASN A 187 -7.34 2.55 -8.70
N PRO A 188 -7.09 1.94 -9.86
CA PRO A 188 -5.74 1.89 -10.46
C PRO A 188 -5.18 3.27 -10.84
N ARG A 189 -6.02 4.31 -10.90
CA ARG A 189 -5.66 5.68 -11.31
C ARG A 189 -5.82 6.70 -10.18
N VAL A 190 -6.01 6.28 -8.93
CA VAL A 190 -6.30 7.18 -7.80
C VAL A 190 -5.24 8.26 -7.63
N LEU A 191 -3.96 7.91 -7.78
CA LEU A 191 -2.86 8.85 -7.61
C LEU A 191 -2.88 10.01 -8.62
N ARG A 192 -3.35 9.77 -9.85
CA ARG A 192 -3.54 10.83 -10.87
C ARG A 192 -4.66 11.79 -10.50
N GLN A 193 -5.55 11.40 -9.60
CA GLN A 193 -6.69 12.18 -9.13
C GLN A 193 -6.39 12.91 -7.81
N LEU A 194 -5.39 12.45 -7.06
CA LEU A 194 -5.06 12.98 -5.73
C LEU A 194 -4.83 14.50 -5.70
N PRO A 195 -4.14 15.15 -6.65
CA PRO A 195 -3.96 16.61 -6.60
C PRO A 195 -5.28 17.38 -6.48
N ARG A 196 -6.29 16.95 -7.25
CA ARG A 196 -7.64 17.54 -7.19
C ARG A 196 -8.38 17.16 -5.92
N GLN A 197 -8.28 15.90 -5.50
CA GLN A 197 -8.97 15.40 -4.31
C GLN A 197 -8.42 16.03 -3.03
N LEU A 198 -7.10 16.15 -2.90
CA LEU A 198 -6.41 16.81 -1.77
C LEU A 198 -6.83 18.28 -1.66
N LYS A 199 -6.80 19.01 -2.77
CA LYS A 199 -7.27 20.41 -2.79
C LYS A 199 -8.72 20.54 -2.32
N LYS A 200 -9.60 19.63 -2.80
CA LYS A 200 -11.02 19.62 -2.40
C LYS A 200 -11.20 19.28 -0.92
N ALA A 201 -10.33 18.44 -0.36
CA ALA A 201 -10.33 18.08 1.06
C ALA A 201 -9.64 19.11 1.98
N GLY A 202 -9.18 20.25 1.43
CA GLY A 202 -8.55 21.33 2.20
C GLY A 202 -7.08 21.06 2.55
N PHE A 203 -6.37 20.34 1.67
CA PHE A 203 -4.93 20.16 1.77
C PHE A 203 -4.19 20.93 0.66
N ALA A 204 -3.08 21.54 1.02
CA ALA A 204 -2.04 21.97 0.08
C ALA A 204 -1.02 20.85 -0.07
N VAL A 205 -0.61 20.57 -1.31
CA VAL A 205 0.45 19.60 -1.60
C VAL A 205 1.80 20.32 -1.56
N ASP A 206 2.66 19.93 -0.63
CA ASP A 206 3.99 20.54 -0.48
C ASP A 206 5.00 19.87 -1.42
N THR A 207 4.93 18.54 -1.55
CA THR A 207 5.91 17.75 -2.29
C THR A 207 5.24 16.51 -2.90
N VAL A 208 5.69 16.14 -4.09
CA VAL A 208 5.38 14.84 -4.72
C VAL A 208 6.69 14.16 -5.06
N LEU A 209 6.88 12.95 -4.55
CA LEU A 209 8.05 12.13 -4.83
C LEU A 209 7.65 10.96 -5.74
N PRO A 210 8.07 10.95 -7.00
CA PRO A 210 7.91 9.78 -7.87
C PRO A 210 8.95 8.72 -7.53
N SER A 211 8.55 7.46 -7.59
CA SER A 211 9.42 6.30 -7.50
C SER A 211 9.06 5.31 -8.60
N ILE A 212 10.05 4.80 -9.32
CA ILE A 212 9.82 3.79 -10.33
C ILE A 212 10.37 2.47 -9.79
N ILE A 213 9.52 1.48 -9.70
CA ILE A 213 9.91 0.11 -9.34
C ILE A 213 9.92 -0.70 -10.62
N THR A 214 11.10 -0.80 -11.22
CA THR A 214 11.34 -1.50 -12.48
C THR A 214 12.44 -2.53 -12.29
N GLU A 215 12.21 -3.72 -12.81
CA GLU A 215 13.22 -4.78 -12.92
C GLU A 215 13.33 -5.24 -14.36
N VAL A 216 14.57 -5.44 -14.79
CA VAL A 216 14.94 -5.92 -16.12
C VAL A 216 15.91 -7.08 -15.97
N GLY A 217 15.65 -8.13 -16.69
CA GLY A 217 16.42 -9.37 -16.67
C GLY A 217 15.88 -10.38 -15.66
N THR A 218 15.97 -10.10 -14.37
CA THR A 218 15.49 -11.01 -13.31
C THR A 218 14.47 -10.33 -12.40
N ALA A 219 13.48 -11.09 -11.94
CA ALA A 219 12.51 -10.64 -10.97
C ALA A 219 13.00 -10.96 -9.55
N ASP A 220 13.17 -9.92 -8.72
CA ASP A 220 13.43 -10.03 -7.28
C ASP A 220 12.24 -9.44 -6.51
N PHE A 221 12.01 -8.14 -6.63
CA PHE A 221 10.82 -7.47 -6.08
C PHE A 221 9.51 -8.02 -6.66
N TRP A 222 9.45 -8.08 -7.99
CA TRP A 222 8.24 -8.50 -8.70
C TRP A 222 7.92 -9.98 -8.54
N LYS A 223 8.90 -10.85 -8.26
CA LYS A 223 8.67 -12.28 -8.07
C LYS A 223 7.54 -12.54 -7.05
N SER A 224 7.67 -12.01 -5.85
CA SER A 224 6.63 -12.16 -4.81
C SER A 224 5.30 -11.47 -5.18
N GLY A 225 5.37 -10.42 -6.01
CA GLY A 225 4.20 -9.74 -6.55
C GLY A 225 3.42 -10.63 -7.51
N VAL A 226 4.07 -11.11 -8.57
CA VAL A 226 3.41 -11.93 -9.59
C VAL A 226 2.92 -13.27 -9.02
N GLU A 227 3.65 -13.87 -8.06
CA GLU A 227 3.19 -15.05 -7.33
C GLU A 227 1.91 -14.79 -6.51
N SER A 228 1.82 -13.64 -5.86
CA SER A 228 0.63 -13.22 -5.12
C SER A 228 -0.54 -12.90 -6.05
N PHE A 229 -0.29 -12.14 -7.11
CA PHE A 229 -1.30 -11.76 -8.10
C PHE A 229 -1.89 -12.99 -8.80
N SER A 230 -1.06 -13.97 -9.16
CA SER A 230 -1.51 -15.22 -9.75
C SER A 230 -2.48 -15.99 -8.84
N LYS A 231 -2.30 -15.95 -7.54
CA LYS A 231 -3.20 -16.59 -6.56
C LYS A 231 -4.49 -15.79 -6.31
N LEU A 232 -4.43 -14.48 -6.42
CA LEU A 232 -5.54 -13.59 -6.10
C LEU A 232 -6.43 -13.29 -7.31
N ALA A 233 -5.88 -13.22 -8.51
CA ALA A 233 -6.62 -12.86 -9.71
C ALA A 233 -7.80 -13.81 -10.06
N PRO A 234 -7.69 -15.13 -9.90
CA PRO A 234 -8.83 -16.02 -10.13
C PRO A 234 -10.00 -15.77 -9.17
N VAL A 235 -9.72 -15.30 -7.95
CA VAL A 235 -10.75 -14.95 -6.96
C VAL A 235 -11.61 -13.79 -7.44
N ALA A 236 -11.02 -12.88 -8.20
CA ALA A 236 -11.71 -11.77 -8.84
C ALA A 236 -12.66 -12.20 -9.98
N GLY A 237 -12.54 -13.45 -10.44
CA GLY A 237 -13.31 -13.96 -11.57
C GLY A 237 -12.94 -13.35 -12.93
N VAL A 238 -11.81 -12.62 -12.98
CA VAL A 238 -11.33 -11.98 -14.23
C VAL A 238 -10.48 -12.94 -15.04
N LEU A 239 -9.70 -13.80 -14.35
CA LEU A 239 -8.89 -14.86 -14.95
C LEU A 239 -9.31 -16.22 -14.40
N THR A 240 -9.16 -17.26 -15.21
CA THR A 240 -9.22 -18.64 -14.70
C THR A 240 -7.90 -18.98 -13.98
N GLU A 241 -7.91 -20.01 -13.13
CA GLU A 241 -6.70 -20.52 -12.49
C GLU A 241 -5.64 -20.92 -13.51
N ALA A 242 -6.04 -21.58 -14.61
CA ALA A 242 -5.14 -21.98 -15.70
C ALA A 242 -4.50 -20.78 -16.41
N GLN A 243 -5.27 -19.73 -16.70
CA GLN A 243 -4.74 -18.52 -17.33
C GLN A 243 -3.74 -17.81 -16.40
N SER A 244 -4.07 -17.73 -15.11
CA SER A 244 -3.23 -17.09 -14.10
C SER A 244 -1.93 -17.86 -13.85
N ALA A 245 -2.02 -19.20 -13.81
CA ALA A 245 -0.85 -20.06 -13.68
C ALA A 245 0.08 -19.97 -14.90
N ALA A 246 -0.47 -20.00 -16.12
CA ALA A 246 0.31 -19.86 -17.35
C ALA A 246 1.01 -18.50 -17.46
N TRP A 247 0.35 -17.42 -17.02
CA TRP A 247 0.97 -16.10 -16.94
C TRP A 247 2.16 -16.07 -15.96
N LEU A 248 1.97 -16.64 -14.76
CA LEU A 248 3.04 -16.72 -13.77
C LEU A 248 4.23 -17.55 -14.26
N GLU A 249 3.94 -18.72 -14.86
CA GLU A 249 4.99 -19.62 -15.41
C GLU A 249 5.82 -18.91 -16.47
N GLU A 250 5.20 -18.18 -17.40
CA GLU A 250 5.89 -17.43 -18.45
C GLU A 250 6.81 -16.35 -17.89
N LEU A 251 6.33 -15.57 -16.90
CA LEU A 251 7.16 -14.53 -16.25
C LEU A 251 8.32 -15.11 -15.44
N LEU A 252 8.09 -16.20 -14.70
CA LEU A 252 9.17 -16.86 -13.96
C LEU A 252 10.19 -17.52 -14.90
N ALA A 253 9.76 -18.09 -16.02
CA ALA A 253 10.63 -18.62 -17.05
C ALA A 253 11.46 -17.50 -17.73
N ALA A 254 10.85 -16.36 -18.04
CA ALA A 254 11.56 -15.18 -18.54
C ALA A 254 12.61 -14.70 -17.52
N SER A 255 12.26 -14.63 -16.23
CA SER A 255 13.20 -14.30 -15.16
C SER A 255 14.38 -15.27 -15.08
N ALA A 256 14.13 -16.57 -15.23
CA ALA A 256 15.19 -17.59 -15.21
C ALA A 256 16.16 -17.49 -16.41
N ARG A 257 15.67 -16.94 -17.54
CA ARG A 257 16.51 -16.68 -18.74
C ARG A 257 17.16 -15.32 -18.78
N GLY A 258 16.90 -14.45 -17.76
CA GLY A 258 17.39 -13.07 -17.77
C GLY A 258 16.63 -12.13 -18.72
N GLU A 259 15.39 -12.44 -19.06
CA GLU A 259 14.54 -11.74 -20.03
C GLU A 259 13.34 -11.04 -19.38
N PHE A 260 13.22 -11.07 -18.06
CA PHE A 260 12.09 -10.48 -17.34
C PHE A 260 12.04 -8.97 -17.51
N PHE A 261 10.84 -8.45 -17.66
CA PHE A 261 10.53 -7.03 -17.49
C PHE A 261 9.27 -6.87 -16.67
N GLY A 262 9.33 -6.00 -15.65
CA GLY A 262 8.17 -5.60 -14.86
C GLY A 262 8.37 -4.20 -14.30
N SER A 263 7.34 -3.36 -14.38
CA SER A 263 7.44 -1.96 -13.96
C SER A 263 6.12 -1.46 -13.38
N CYS A 264 6.21 -0.57 -12.40
CA CYS A 264 5.10 0.25 -11.93
C CYS A 264 5.62 1.57 -11.35
N VAL A 265 4.93 2.66 -11.61
CA VAL A 265 5.25 3.96 -11.02
C VAL A 265 4.50 4.11 -9.69
N TYR A 266 5.20 4.60 -8.68
CA TYR A 266 4.65 4.95 -7.38
C TYR A 266 4.82 6.44 -7.12
N TYR A 267 3.94 7.01 -6.31
CA TYR A 267 4.06 8.41 -5.88
C TYR A 267 3.81 8.52 -4.38
N ALA A 268 4.60 9.36 -3.71
CA ALA A 268 4.28 9.86 -2.38
C ALA A 268 3.84 11.32 -2.50
N TYR A 269 2.62 11.61 -2.07
CA TYR A 269 2.10 12.96 -1.92
C TYR A 269 2.22 13.38 -0.47
N ILE A 270 2.94 14.47 -0.21
CA ILE A 270 3.09 15.06 1.12
C ILE A 270 2.37 16.40 1.12
N GLY A 271 1.56 16.66 2.14
CA GLY A 271 0.78 17.88 2.20
C GLY A 271 0.37 18.26 3.61
N ARG A 272 -0.12 19.47 3.75
CA ARG A 272 -0.61 20.04 5.00
C ARG A 272 -1.99 20.65 4.81
N PRO A 273 -2.76 20.83 5.91
CA PRO A 273 -3.97 21.63 5.89
C PRO A 273 -3.70 23.00 5.27
N ALA A 274 -4.54 23.38 4.27
CA ALA A 274 -4.47 24.67 3.59
C ALA A 274 -5.05 25.80 4.46
#